data_e4b2087e22391a9bdde783e802fa11c4
#
_entry.id   e4b2087e22391a9bdde783e802fa11c4
#
_cell.length_a   1.000
_cell.length_b   1.000
_cell.length_c   1.000
_cell.angle_alpha   90.00
_cell.angle_beta   90.00
_cell.angle_gamma   90.00
#
_symmetry.space_group_name_H-M   'P 1'
#
loop_
_entity.id
_entity.type
_entity.pdbx_description
1 polymer ?
#
loop_
_entity_poly.entity_id
_entity_poly.type
_entity_poly.pdbx_seq_one_letter_code
_entity_poly.pdbx_strand_id
1 'polypeptide(L)'
;MLKDFPGIKIVEQQSAEWQRNKGMDLTSNWLLAGTQFDAIVANNDEMAIGAAMALQQAGKAKGEIAIVGIDGLPDGLAAIKRGLLAASVFQDPKAQATQAVQAAIKMIKGEPIEAQVWVPFELIKPEQVAVFEQRYK
;
A
#
# COMPACT_ATOMS: atom_id res chain seq x y z
N MET A 1 8.01 12.08 -8.54
CA MET A 1 8.77 10.79 -8.46
C MET A 1 9.64 10.58 -9.69
N LEU A 2 9.10 10.35 -10.91
CA LEU A 2 9.97 10.08 -12.10
C LEU A 2 10.90 11.23 -12.47
N LYS A 3 10.50 12.49 -12.23
CA LYS A 3 11.38 13.65 -12.42
C LYS A 3 12.57 13.67 -11.47
N ASP A 4 12.37 13.18 -10.26
CA ASP A 4 13.38 13.19 -9.19
C ASP A 4 14.27 11.95 -9.27
N PHE A 5 13.78 10.89 -9.91
CA PHE A 5 14.46 9.60 -10.07
C PHE A 5 14.44 9.15 -11.53
N PRO A 6 15.26 9.76 -12.41
CA PRO A 6 15.21 9.51 -13.86
C PRO A 6 15.63 8.08 -14.27
N GLY A 7 16.24 7.32 -13.37
CA GLY A 7 16.57 5.91 -13.57
C GLY A 7 15.38 4.96 -13.44
N ILE A 8 14.25 5.41 -12.85
CA ILE A 8 13.05 4.60 -12.70
C ILE A 8 12.26 4.62 -14.02
N LYS A 9 11.90 3.44 -14.52
CA LYS A 9 11.03 3.27 -15.69
C LYS A 9 9.77 2.50 -15.28
N ILE A 10 8.61 3.01 -15.65
CA ILE A 10 7.35 2.27 -15.54
C ILE A 10 7.25 1.39 -16.77
N VAL A 11 7.33 0.07 -16.57
CA VAL A 11 7.26 -0.91 -17.66
C VAL A 11 5.83 -1.41 -17.89
N GLU A 12 5.00 -1.43 -16.84
CA GLU A 12 3.59 -1.80 -16.87
C GLU A 12 2.78 -0.92 -15.90
N GLN A 13 1.55 -0.61 -16.25
CA GLN A 13 0.61 0.11 -15.39
C GLN A 13 -0.82 -0.27 -15.73
N GLN A 14 -1.51 -0.93 -14.80
CA GLN A 14 -2.89 -1.37 -14.96
C GLN A 14 -3.66 -1.27 -13.64
N SER A 15 -4.99 -1.18 -13.71
CA SER A 15 -5.86 -1.19 -12.55
C SER A 15 -6.21 -2.62 -12.14
N ALA A 16 -6.06 -2.93 -10.86
CA ALA A 16 -6.55 -4.17 -10.25
C ALA A 16 -7.75 -3.91 -9.31
N GLU A 17 -8.40 -2.74 -9.43
CA GLU A 17 -9.67 -2.39 -8.80
C GLU A 17 -9.69 -2.64 -7.28
N TRP A 18 -8.57 -2.41 -6.59
CA TRP A 18 -8.36 -2.60 -5.15
C TRP A 18 -8.47 -4.06 -4.68
N GLN A 19 -8.51 -5.04 -5.58
CA GLN A 19 -8.79 -6.44 -5.29
C GLN A 19 -7.52 -7.30 -5.32
N ARG A 20 -7.36 -8.16 -4.30
CA ARG A 20 -6.23 -9.08 -4.16
C ARG A 20 -6.12 -10.06 -5.33
N ASN A 21 -7.23 -10.69 -5.73
CA ASN A 21 -7.26 -11.62 -6.86
C ASN A 21 -6.87 -10.94 -8.16
N LYS A 22 -7.35 -9.71 -8.43
CA LYS A 22 -6.98 -8.97 -9.64
C LYS A 22 -5.50 -8.54 -9.62
N GLY A 23 -4.96 -8.18 -8.47
CA GLY A 23 -3.52 -7.93 -8.33
C GLY A 23 -2.68 -9.17 -8.64
N MET A 24 -3.15 -10.34 -8.20
CA MET A 24 -2.52 -11.62 -8.51
C MET A 24 -2.61 -11.94 -10.00
N ASP A 25 -3.79 -11.79 -10.62
CA ASP A 25 -4.01 -12.09 -12.04
C ASP A 25 -3.14 -11.19 -12.94
N LEU A 26 -3.11 -9.87 -12.67
CA LEU A 26 -2.26 -8.94 -13.43
C LEU A 26 -0.79 -9.30 -13.35
N THR A 27 -0.29 -9.57 -12.14
CA THR A 27 1.12 -9.95 -11.95
C THR A 27 1.44 -11.26 -12.65
N SER A 28 0.54 -12.25 -12.58
CA SER A 28 0.69 -13.51 -13.31
C SER A 28 0.75 -13.28 -14.82
N ASN A 29 -0.10 -12.42 -15.36
CA ASN A 29 -0.11 -12.08 -16.79
C ASN A 29 1.20 -11.40 -17.23
N TRP A 30 1.75 -10.47 -16.44
CA TRP A 30 3.03 -9.83 -16.73
C TRP A 30 4.17 -10.86 -16.73
N LEU A 31 4.18 -11.78 -15.77
CA LEU A 31 5.19 -12.85 -15.72
C LEU A 31 5.09 -13.79 -16.93
N LEU A 32 3.86 -14.16 -17.32
CA LEU A 32 3.61 -15.00 -18.51
C LEU A 32 4.00 -14.29 -19.81
N ALA A 33 3.81 -12.97 -19.87
CA ALA A 33 4.25 -12.15 -21.00
C ALA A 33 5.78 -11.96 -21.06
N GLY A 34 6.51 -12.40 -20.04
CA GLY A 34 7.96 -12.23 -19.94
C GLY A 34 8.41 -10.81 -19.58
N THR A 35 7.48 -9.98 -19.07
CA THR A 35 7.81 -8.62 -18.63
C THR A 35 8.85 -8.67 -17.50
N GLN A 36 9.94 -7.93 -17.66
CA GLN A 36 10.97 -7.81 -16.64
C GLN A 36 10.73 -6.55 -15.80
N PHE A 37 10.69 -6.71 -14.49
CA PHE A 37 10.51 -5.62 -13.53
C PHE A 37 11.23 -5.94 -12.21
N ASP A 38 11.73 -4.91 -11.54
CA ASP A 38 12.49 -5.03 -10.29
C ASP A 38 11.62 -4.72 -9.07
N ALA A 39 10.48 -4.05 -9.28
CA ALA A 39 9.57 -3.67 -8.21
C ALA A 39 8.12 -3.58 -8.69
N ILE A 40 7.20 -3.78 -7.75
CA ILE A 40 5.76 -3.56 -7.92
C ILE A 40 5.32 -2.52 -6.88
N VAL A 41 4.72 -1.44 -7.37
CA VAL A 41 4.10 -0.40 -6.53
C VAL A 41 2.59 -0.53 -6.65
N ALA A 42 1.95 -1.04 -5.62
CA ALA A 42 0.51 -1.18 -5.56
C ALA A 42 -0.12 -0.04 -4.75
N ASN A 43 -1.27 0.46 -5.20
CA ASN A 43 -1.95 1.57 -4.54
C ASN A 43 -2.76 1.14 -3.31
N ASN A 44 -2.77 -0.17 -2.97
CA ASN A 44 -3.21 -0.68 -1.67
C ASN A 44 -2.53 -2.02 -1.31
N ASP A 45 -2.66 -2.44 -0.05
CA ASP A 45 -2.06 -3.67 0.46
C ASP A 45 -2.68 -4.92 -0.14
N GLU A 46 -3.98 -4.91 -0.45
CA GLU A 46 -4.67 -6.07 -1.05
C GLU A 46 -4.06 -6.44 -2.41
N MET A 47 -3.90 -5.46 -3.30
CA MET A 47 -3.26 -5.69 -4.60
C MET A 47 -1.78 -6.08 -4.44
N ALA A 48 -1.06 -5.48 -3.49
CA ALA A 48 0.33 -5.82 -3.17
C ALA A 48 0.47 -7.29 -2.73
N ILE A 49 -0.43 -7.75 -1.84
CA ILE A 49 -0.46 -9.15 -1.38
C ILE A 49 -0.78 -10.09 -2.55
N GLY A 50 -1.72 -9.70 -3.41
CA GLY A 50 -2.03 -10.45 -4.63
C GLY A 50 -0.82 -10.62 -5.53
N ALA A 51 -0.09 -9.54 -5.78
CA ALA A 51 1.16 -9.58 -6.54
C ALA A 51 2.20 -10.50 -5.90
N ALA A 52 2.39 -10.42 -4.58
CA ALA A 52 3.29 -11.32 -3.84
C ALA A 52 2.91 -12.79 -3.99
N MET A 53 1.61 -13.11 -3.98
CA MET A 53 1.12 -14.48 -4.20
C MET A 53 1.46 -14.98 -5.61
N ALA A 54 1.28 -14.16 -6.64
CA ALA A 54 1.64 -14.50 -8.01
C ALA A 54 3.14 -14.79 -8.17
N LEU A 55 4.00 -13.94 -7.58
CA LEU A 55 5.44 -14.15 -7.60
C LEU A 55 5.84 -15.46 -6.91
N GLN A 56 5.22 -15.78 -5.75
CA GLN A 56 5.47 -17.05 -5.07
C GLN A 56 5.03 -18.25 -5.91
N GLN A 57 3.88 -18.20 -6.59
CA GLN A 57 3.41 -19.25 -7.48
C GLN A 57 4.34 -19.44 -8.68
N ALA A 58 4.95 -18.38 -9.17
CA ALA A 58 5.97 -18.41 -10.22
C ALA A 58 7.37 -18.86 -9.74
N GLY A 59 7.51 -19.23 -8.45
CA GLY A 59 8.77 -19.72 -7.89
C GLY A 59 9.78 -18.60 -7.57
N LYS A 60 9.36 -17.34 -7.58
CA LYS A 60 10.25 -16.22 -7.23
C LYS A 60 10.54 -16.21 -5.73
N ALA A 61 11.80 -15.95 -5.37
CA ALA A 61 12.19 -15.84 -3.97
C ALA A 61 11.59 -14.60 -3.29
N LYS A 62 11.35 -14.69 -1.99
CA LYS A 62 10.91 -13.53 -1.21
C LYS A 62 11.95 -12.41 -1.29
N GLY A 63 11.49 -11.22 -1.61
CA GLY A 63 12.36 -10.04 -1.75
C GLY A 63 13.17 -9.98 -3.04
N GLU A 64 13.06 -10.95 -3.94
CA GLU A 64 13.68 -10.89 -5.27
C GLU A 64 13.13 -9.71 -6.08
N ILE A 65 11.83 -9.47 -5.97
CA ILE A 65 11.15 -8.30 -6.52
C ILE A 65 10.57 -7.52 -5.36
N ALA A 66 10.92 -6.25 -5.24
CA ALA A 66 10.43 -5.39 -4.17
C ALA A 66 8.94 -5.08 -4.38
N ILE A 67 8.09 -5.32 -3.38
CA ILE A 67 6.67 -5.00 -3.45
C ILE A 67 6.34 -4.01 -2.34
N VAL A 68 5.68 -2.91 -2.68
CA VAL A 68 5.17 -1.94 -1.71
C VAL A 68 3.67 -1.75 -1.88
N GLY A 69 2.99 -1.57 -0.75
CA GLY A 69 1.56 -1.31 -0.67
C GLY A 69 1.24 0.03 -0.04
N ILE A 70 -0.04 0.29 0.13
CA ILE A 70 -0.61 1.43 0.86
C ILE A 70 -1.77 0.88 1.67
N ASP A 71 -2.09 1.46 2.77
CA ASP A 71 -3.12 1.34 3.80
C ASP A 71 -2.50 0.97 5.16
N GLY A 72 -1.54 0.06 5.21
CA GLY A 72 -0.99 -0.46 6.47
C GLY A 72 -1.99 -1.34 7.24
N LEU A 73 -2.89 -2.03 6.54
CA LEU A 73 -3.88 -2.95 7.13
C LEU A 73 -3.21 -4.11 7.87
N PRO A 74 -3.93 -4.79 8.80
CA PRO A 74 -3.38 -5.94 9.52
C PRO A 74 -2.78 -7.02 8.62
N ASP A 75 -3.41 -7.33 7.48
CA ASP A 75 -2.89 -8.28 6.49
C ASP A 75 -1.61 -7.75 5.80
N GLY A 76 -1.55 -6.44 5.51
CA GLY A 76 -0.36 -5.78 4.97
C GLY A 76 0.81 -5.85 5.97
N LEU A 77 0.56 -5.52 7.25
CA LEU A 77 1.54 -5.65 8.33
C LEU A 77 2.07 -7.09 8.46
N ALA A 78 1.16 -8.07 8.41
CA ALA A 78 1.53 -9.48 8.45
C ALA A 78 2.34 -9.89 7.21
N ALA A 79 2.05 -9.33 6.04
CA ALA A 79 2.79 -9.58 4.82
C ALA A 79 4.21 -8.99 4.86
N ILE A 80 4.39 -7.77 5.41
CA ILE A 80 5.71 -7.17 5.66
C ILE A 80 6.51 -8.05 6.63
N LYS A 81 5.91 -8.47 7.73
CA LYS A 81 6.55 -9.32 8.75
C LYS A 81 7.03 -10.67 8.19
N ARG A 82 6.31 -11.20 7.19
CA ARG A 82 6.69 -12.43 6.48
C ARG A 82 7.69 -12.20 5.34
N GLY A 83 8.10 -10.96 5.09
CA GLY A 83 9.00 -10.60 3.99
C GLY A 83 8.36 -10.72 2.60
N LEU A 84 7.03 -10.65 2.49
CA LEU A 84 6.29 -10.65 1.23
C LEU A 84 6.18 -9.24 0.66
N LEU A 85 6.05 -8.24 1.50
CA LEU A 85 6.10 -6.83 1.14
C LEU A 85 7.36 -6.20 1.74
N ALA A 86 8.00 -5.32 0.97
CA ALA A 86 9.15 -4.54 1.43
C ALA A 86 8.72 -3.41 2.39
N ALA A 87 7.56 -2.82 2.15
CA ALA A 87 6.99 -1.74 2.95
C ALA A 87 5.50 -1.56 2.63
N SER A 88 4.81 -0.79 3.48
CA SER A 88 3.50 -0.21 3.19
C SER A 88 3.46 1.24 3.67
N VAL A 89 2.40 1.96 3.34
CA VAL A 89 2.15 3.33 3.81
C VAL A 89 0.88 3.34 4.63
N PHE A 90 1.00 3.67 5.91
CA PHE A 90 -0.14 3.73 6.82
C PHE A 90 -1.01 4.96 6.54
N GLN A 91 -2.29 4.73 6.36
CA GLN A 91 -3.32 5.76 6.18
C GLN A 91 -4.21 5.81 7.42
N ASP A 92 -3.76 6.28 8.54
CA ASP A 92 -4.44 6.24 9.85
C ASP A 92 -5.98 6.39 9.76
N PRO A 93 -6.77 5.29 9.73
CA PRO A 93 -8.22 5.36 9.53
C PRO A 93 -8.93 5.96 10.75
N LYS A 94 -8.36 5.79 11.94
CA LYS A 94 -8.91 6.37 13.17
C LYS A 94 -8.75 7.89 13.18
N ALA A 95 -7.57 8.38 12.81
CA ALA A 95 -7.33 9.81 12.72
C ALA A 95 -8.20 10.44 11.62
N GLN A 96 -8.30 9.82 10.43
CA GLN A 96 -9.15 10.31 9.35
C GLN A 96 -10.62 10.41 9.78
N ALA A 97 -11.18 9.34 10.37
CA ALA A 97 -12.55 9.34 10.85
C ALA A 97 -12.78 10.38 11.96
N THR A 98 -11.86 10.49 12.92
CA THR A 98 -11.93 11.45 14.01
C THR A 98 -11.93 12.89 13.49
N GLN A 99 -11.02 13.22 12.58
CA GLN A 99 -10.93 14.56 11.99
C GLN A 99 -12.19 14.90 11.17
N ALA A 100 -12.70 13.94 10.39
CA ALA A 100 -13.93 14.14 9.63
C ALA A 100 -15.14 14.44 10.52
N VAL A 101 -15.32 13.68 11.61
CA VAL A 101 -16.42 13.91 12.59
C VAL A 101 -16.24 15.25 13.30
N GLN A 102 -15.03 15.60 13.71
CA GLN A 102 -14.77 16.89 14.37
C GLN A 102 -15.04 18.06 13.42
N ALA A 103 -14.65 17.98 12.17
CA ALA A 103 -14.96 18.99 11.17
C ALA A 103 -16.47 19.15 10.98
N ALA A 104 -17.20 18.04 10.86
CA ALA A 104 -18.67 18.05 10.74
C ALA A 104 -19.35 18.72 11.96
N ILE A 105 -18.90 18.41 13.17
CA ILE A 105 -19.44 19.04 14.40
C ILE A 105 -19.19 20.55 14.39
N LYS A 106 -18.00 21.00 14.02
CA LYS A 106 -17.69 22.44 13.90
C LYS A 106 -18.61 23.12 12.88
N MET A 107 -18.81 22.49 11.71
CA MET A 107 -19.73 23.01 10.69
C MET A 107 -21.16 23.19 11.23
N ILE A 108 -21.69 22.20 11.93
CA ILE A 108 -23.03 22.26 12.53
C ILE A 108 -23.14 23.40 13.54
N LYS A 109 -22.08 23.68 14.28
CA LYS A 109 -22.03 24.79 15.26
C LYS A 109 -21.75 26.16 14.64
N GLY A 110 -21.53 26.24 13.35
CA GLY A 110 -21.13 27.49 12.67
C GLY A 110 -19.74 27.97 13.04
N GLU A 111 -18.88 27.08 13.57
CA GLU A 111 -17.49 27.38 13.88
C GLU A 111 -16.63 27.38 12.61
N PRO A 112 -15.57 28.21 12.56
CA PRO A 112 -14.67 28.21 11.41
C PRO A 112 -13.95 26.86 11.27
N ILE A 113 -13.86 26.38 10.03
CA ILE A 113 -13.11 25.18 9.68
C ILE A 113 -12.08 25.51 8.60
N GLU A 114 -10.99 24.79 8.59
CA GLU A 114 -10.02 24.86 7.51
C GLU A 114 -10.58 24.18 6.24
N ALA A 115 -10.22 24.70 5.07
CA ALA A 115 -10.64 24.12 3.79
C ALA A 115 -10.07 22.71 3.56
N GLN A 116 -8.97 22.39 4.23
CA GLN A 116 -8.28 21.10 4.16
C GLN A 116 -7.77 20.70 5.56
N VAL A 117 -8.09 19.49 5.96
CA VAL A 117 -7.59 18.89 7.21
C VAL A 117 -6.69 17.72 6.85
N TRP A 118 -5.40 17.89 7.04
CA TRP A 118 -4.41 16.88 6.67
C TRP A 118 -4.21 15.84 7.76
N VAL A 119 -4.32 14.56 7.38
CA VAL A 119 -3.86 13.43 8.17
C VAL A 119 -2.62 12.86 7.49
N PRO A 120 -1.44 12.93 8.11
CA PRO A 120 -0.21 12.50 7.47
C PRO A 120 -0.20 10.99 7.21
N PHE A 121 0.35 10.59 6.08
CA PHE A 121 0.67 9.21 5.79
C PHE A 121 2.04 8.87 6.38
N GLU A 122 2.19 7.63 6.87
CA GLU A 122 3.42 7.18 7.53
C GLU A 122 3.98 5.93 6.84
N LEU A 123 5.27 5.96 6.48
CA LEU A 123 5.94 4.79 5.92
C LEU A 123 6.12 3.70 6.99
N ILE A 124 5.71 2.47 6.67
CA ILE A 124 5.91 1.29 7.49
C ILE A 124 7.02 0.44 6.89
N LYS A 125 8.13 0.35 7.60
CA LYS A 125 9.23 -0.58 7.28
C LYS A 125 9.15 -1.83 8.16
N PRO A 126 9.84 -2.93 7.82
CA PRO A 126 9.81 -4.18 8.60
C PRO A 126 10.09 -4.00 10.09
N GLU A 127 11.05 -3.15 10.45
CA GLU A 127 11.42 -2.88 11.84
C GLU A 127 10.36 -2.11 12.63
N GLN A 128 9.41 -1.48 11.96
CA GLN A 128 8.35 -0.66 12.56
C GLN A 128 7.01 -1.41 12.71
N VAL A 129 6.86 -2.59 12.11
CA VAL A 129 5.58 -3.33 12.06
C VAL A 129 4.95 -3.48 13.43
N ALA A 130 5.74 -3.84 14.46
CA ALA A 130 5.22 -4.03 15.81
C ALA A 130 4.55 -2.78 16.42
N VAL A 131 5.03 -1.59 16.06
CA VAL A 131 4.45 -0.31 16.50
C VAL A 131 3.10 -0.09 15.85
N PHE A 132 2.98 -0.37 14.55
CA PHE A 132 1.73 -0.19 13.81
C PHE A 132 0.69 -1.26 14.17
N GLU A 133 1.09 -2.50 14.45
CA GLU A 133 0.18 -3.54 14.98
C GLU A 133 -0.56 -3.10 16.26
N GLN A 134 0.07 -2.26 17.09
CA GLN A 134 -0.56 -1.75 18.32
C GLN A 134 -1.65 -0.69 18.07
N ARG A 135 -1.62 -0.01 16.92
CA ARG A 135 -2.65 0.99 16.56
C ARG A 135 -4.01 0.37 16.24
N TYR A 136 -4.05 -0.94 16.04
CA TYR A 136 -5.27 -1.72 15.77
C TYR A 136 -5.86 -2.41 17.01
N LYS A 137 -5.22 -2.26 18.17
CA LYS A 137 -5.71 -2.75 19.47
C LYS A 137 -6.47 -1.65 20.20
#